data_a42ccbf06da30eb57532a932bc8a2428
#
_entry.id   a42ccbf06da30eb57532a932bc8a2428
#
_cell.length_a   1.000
_cell.length_b   1.000
_cell.length_c   1.000
_cell.angle_alpha   90.00
_cell.angle_beta   90.00
_cell.angle_gamma   90.00
#
_symmetry.space_group_name_H-M   'P 1'
#
loop_
_entity.id
_entity.type
_entity.pdbx_description
1 polymer ?
#
loop_
_entity_poly.entity_id
_entity_poly.type
_entity_poly.pdbx_seq_one_letter_code
_entity_poly.pdbx_strand_id
1 'polypeptide(L)'
;MKTAKNRWLIAASAVGIHLSIGSVYAWSVFAKPVVTQLGWDFRETQFTFSIAILFLGLSAATLGRFVERQGPRRSGTLASFFFGIGIAGSGLAIEMNSLHLLYACYGVLGGIGLGVGYIAPVSTLVKWFPDRRGLATGLAIMGFGFASLIGSPIIQRLIVRIGLAETFFILGAAYFCIMFAASQYLAPPPPGWMPETNLQKSVSSRAKERESELLPLTATEALRTRRFYWLWLMLYINVTCGIAIISVASPMGQEVVGMSPLQAAAMVGVIGLFNGGGRIAWAFLSDYIGRANTYTAFFVIQLIGFFLLPKTTDSLVFQGLLFLIMTCYGGGFSCVPAFIGDIFGTKQLAAIHGNILTAWAAAGLTGPMFAAWVRETTGNYSGTLSVFVALFAAALVVSFLIRLDSRPSVAPASRTSLQPAGGKEEIAFPARIAVLREVMDFVAAHARKAKLPDSKISEIQLAVEEAVANICGHAYAEETAVNLVSVSYHSKADFLLRVRHEPTTLEIDLLDRGHAFNPLSAAPPRIDPLSEDTSLKGLGIYLMRRMVDDLRYRRERDLNVLTLVVRLDNERSEAASGKITVGS
;
A
#
# COMPACT_ATOMS: atom_id res chain seq x y z
N MET A 1 -3.86 -29.38 -11.21
CA MET A 1 -3.52 -27.97 -10.88
C MET A 1 -4.79 -27.21 -10.60
N LYS A 2 -4.88 -26.44 -9.48
CA LYS A 2 -6.04 -25.56 -9.27
C LYS A 2 -5.87 -24.38 -10.21
N THR A 3 -6.78 -24.21 -11.17
CA THR A 3 -6.81 -23.04 -12.06
C THR A 3 -6.75 -21.76 -11.25
N ALA A 4 -5.89 -20.81 -11.65
CA ALA A 4 -5.77 -19.52 -10.99
C ALA A 4 -7.12 -18.82 -11.00
N LYS A 5 -7.57 -18.32 -9.84
CA LYS A 5 -8.83 -17.58 -9.74
C LYS A 5 -8.78 -16.30 -10.57
N ASN A 6 -9.91 -15.91 -11.15
CA ASN A 6 -9.99 -14.64 -11.88
C ASN A 6 -9.81 -13.45 -10.93
N ARG A 7 -8.78 -12.63 -11.18
CA ARG A 7 -8.44 -11.46 -10.35
C ARG A 7 -9.55 -10.41 -10.27
N TRP A 8 -10.36 -10.27 -11.33
CA TRP A 8 -11.47 -9.32 -11.36
C TRP A 8 -12.66 -9.78 -10.50
N LEU A 9 -12.89 -11.10 -10.41
CA LEU A 9 -13.88 -11.65 -9.48
C LEU A 9 -13.41 -11.55 -8.02
N ILE A 10 -12.10 -11.62 -7.76
CA ILE A 10 -11.52 -11.28 -6.44
C ILE A 10 -11.80 -9.81 -6.13
N ALA A 11 -11.62 -8.90 -7.11
CA ALA A 11 -11.93 -7.47 -6.93
C ALA A 11 -13.42 -7.24 -6.67
N ALA A 12 -14.31 -7.88 -7.42
CA ALA A 12 -15.76 -7.80 -7.20
C ALA A 12 -16.17 -8.30 -5.80
N SER A 13 -15.56 -9.39 -5.34
CA SER A 13 -15.76 -9.91 -3.97
C SER A 13 -15.30 -8.90 -2.91
N ALA A 14 -14.16 -8.24 -3.12
CA ALA A 14 -13.68 -7.20 -2.23
C ALA A 14 -14.64 -6.00 -2.18
N VAL A 15 -15.17 -5.56 -3.33
CA VAL A 15 -16.18 -4.49 -3.42
C VAL A 15 -17.45 -4.87 -2.66
N GLY A 16 -17.94 -6.11 -2.80
CA GLY A 16 -19.12 -6.59 -2.07
C GLY A 16 -18.96 -6.51 -0.55
N ILE A 17 -17.80 -6.91 -0.02
CA ILE A 17 -17.49 -6.76 1.40
C ILE A 17 -17.46 -5.29 1.80
N HIS A 18 -16.77 -4.43 1.02
CA HIS A 18 -16.64 -3.01 1.35
C HIS A 18 -17.96 -2.24 1.23
N LEU A 19 -18.86 -2.60 0.31
CA LEU A 19 -20.21 -2.05 0.24
C LEU A 19 -21.02 -2.40 1.51
N SER A 20 -20.86 -3.62 2.02
CA SER A 20 -21.56 -4.02 3.25
C SER A 20 -21.04 -3.26 4.47
N ILE A 21 -19.73 -3.30 4.72
CA ILE A 21 -19.14 -2.65 5.90
C ILE A 21 -19.18 -1.11 5.82
N GLY A 22 -19.15 -0.54 4.63
CA GLY A 22 -19.23 0.91 4.42
C GLY A 22 -20.60 1.50 4.80
N SER A 23 -21.63 0.67 4.99
CA SER A 23 -22.94 1.10 5.49
C SER A 23 -22.86 1.79 6.86
N VAL A 24 -21.76 1.65 7.59
CA VAL A 24 -21.51 2.40 8.83
C VAL A 24 -21.61 3.93 8.62
N TYR A 25 -21.31 4.43 7.43
CA TYR A 25 -21.47 5.85 7.09
C TYR A 25 -22.94 6.28 6.89
N ALA A 26 -23.86 5.34 6.81
CA ALA A 26 -25.29 5.62 6.83
C ALA A 26 -25.86 5.72 8.26
N TRP A 27 -25.04 5.66 9.31
CA TRP A 27 -25.46 5.77 10.71
C TRP A 27 -26.37 6.97 10.97
N SER A 28 -26.12 8.11 10.32
CA SER A 28 -26.92 9.32 10.47
C SER A 28 -28.40 9.11 10.12
N VAL A 29 -28.73 8.11 9.28
CA VAL A 29 -30.11 7.75 8.93
C VAL A 29 -30.81 7.05 10.11
N PHE A 30 -30.07 6.30 10.92
CA PHE A 30 -30.59 5.64 12.11
C PHE A 30 -30.65 6.57 13.32
N ALA A 31 -29.69 7.48 13.47
CA ALA A 31 -29.52 8.29 14.67
C ALA A 31 -30.80 9.06 15.07
N LYS A 32 -31.42 9.77 14.12
CA LYS A 32 -32.63 10.53 14.39
C LYS A 32 -33.84 9.65 14.75
N PRO A 33 -34.17 8.58 13.98
CA PRO A 33 -35.22 7.61 14.39
C PRO A 33 -34.99 7.00 15.76
N VAL A 34 -33.74 6.61 16.10
CA VAL A 34 -33.38 6.04 17.41
C VAL A 34 -33.71 7.02 18.53
N VAL A 35 -33.21 8.26 18.41
CA VAL A 35 -33.47 9.33 19.39
C VAL A 35 -34.98 9.59 19.54
N THR A 36 -35.70 9.70 18.44
CA THR A 36 -37.13 10.02 18.46
C THR A 36 -37.99 8.88 19.03
N GLN A 37 -37.65 7.63 18.73
CA GLN A 37 -38.44 6.47 19.14
C GLN A 37 -38.14 6.05 20.59
N LEU A 38 -36.87 6.13 21.01
CA LEU A 38 -36.43 5.62 22.31
C LEU A 38 -36.20 6.70 23.36
N GLY A 39 -36.21 7.98 22.95
CA GLY A 39 -35.98 9.10 23.85
C GLY A 39 -34.55 9.23 24.39
N TRP A 40 -33.58 8.57 23.74
CA TRP A 40 -32.19 8.65 24.16
C TRP A 40 -31.56 9.99 23.76
N ASP A 41 -30.53 10.41 24.51
CA ASP A 41 -29.77 11.61 24.18
C ASP A 41 -29.06 11.44 22.82
N PHE A 42 -29.06 12.51 22.03
CA PHE A 42 -28.45 12.49 20.70
C PHE A 42 -26.93 12.23 20.76
N ARG A 43 -26.24 12.81 21.74
CA ARG A 43 -24.80 12.66 21.93
C ARG A 43 -24.46 11.20 22.29
N GLU A 44 -25.21 10.60 23.19
CA GLU A 44 -25.05 9.21 23.59
C GLU A 44 -25.33 8.26 22.41
N THR A 45 -26.37 8.55 21.64
CA THR A 45 -26.69 7.78 20.42
C THR A 45 -25.54 7.89 19.40
N GLN A 46 -24.99 9.08 19.18
CA GLN A 46 -23.86 9.29 18.25
C GLN A 46 -22.57 8.61 18.74
N PHE A 47 -22.39 8.43 20.04
CA PHE A 47 -21.23 7.74 20.58
C PHE A 47 -21.14 6.29 20.12
N THR A 48 -22.27 5.65 19.75
CA THR A 48 -22.30 4.32 19.10
C THR A 48 -21.43 4.27 17.85
N PHE A 49 -21.54 5.29 17.00
CA PHE A 49 -20.70 5.39 15.80
C PHE A 49 -19.22 5.57 16.14
N SER A 50 -18.92 6.40 17.13
CA SER A 50 -17.53 6.62 17.59
C SER A 50 -16.89 5.33 18.10
N ILE A 51 -17.65 4.50 18.86
CA ILE A 51 -17.20 3.19 19.30
C ILE A 51 -16.94 2.27 18.10
N ALA A 52 -17.82 2.26 17.09
CA ALA A 52 -17.63 1.43 15.89
C ALA A 52 -16.35 1.78 15.14
N ILE A 53 -16.05 3.07 14.97
CA ILE A 53 -14.82 3.53 14.30
C ILE A 53 -13.58 3.25 15.17
N LEU A 54 -13.67 3.40 16.48
CA LEU A 54 -12.60 3.04 17.40
C LEU A 54 -12.25 1.54 17.29
N PHE A 55 -13.25 0.68 17.39
CA PHE A 55 -13.06 -0.77 17.28
C PHE A 55 -12.68 -1.23 15.87
N LEU A 56 -13.06 -0.50 14.81
CA LEU A 56 -12.53 -0.71 13.46
C LEU A 56 -11.00 -0.58 13.48
N GLY A 57 -10.47 0.52 13.96
CA GLY A 57 -9.02 0.74 13.97
C GLY A 57 -8.28 -0.20 14.90
N LEU A 58 -8.81 -0.44 16.12
CA LEU A 58 -8.20 -1.36 17.10
C LEU A 58 -8.19 -2.81 16.60
N SER A 59 -9.29 -3.28 16.04
CA SER A 59 -9.36 -4.65 15.51
C SER A 59 -8.49 -4.83 14.26
N ALA A 60 -8.43 -3.82 13.38
CA ALA A 60 -7.52 -3.84 12.25
C ALA A 60 -6.05 -3.94 12.71
N ALA A 61 -5.66 -3.19 13.74
CA ALA A 61 -4.31 -3.21 14.29
C ALA A 61 -3.96 -4.54 14.98
N THR A 62 -4.85 -5.04 15.83
CA THR A 62 -4.60 -6.26 16.62
C THR A 62 -4.75 -7.54 15.80
N LEU A 63 -5.73 -7.60 14.91
CA LEU A 63 -6.04 -8.79 14.11
C LEU A 63 -5.34 -8.80 12.74
N GLY A 64 -4.56 -7.77 12.38
CA GLY A 64 -3.84 -7.73 11.10
C GLY A 64 -2.90 -8.92 10.89
N ARG A 65 -2.18 -9.36 11.93
CA ARG A 65 -1.34 -10.58 11.89
C ARG A 65 -2.17 -11.86 11.75
N PHE A 66 -3.35 -11.89 12.33
CA PHE A 66 -4.30 -13.00 12.16
C PHE A 66 -4.75 -13.09 10.70
N VAL A 67 -5.10 -11.97 10.08
CA VAL A 67 -5.49 -11.90 8.66
C VAL A 67 -4.38 -12.44 7.76
N GLU A 68 -3.12 -12.09 8.00
CA GLU A 68 -2.00 -12.62 7.21
C GLU A 68 -1.81 -14.14 7.38
N ARG A 69 -1.97 -14.66 8.60
CA ARG A 69 -1.77 -16.09 8.90
C ARG A 69 -2.92 -16.97 8.40
N GLN A 70 -4.16 -16.53 8.60
CA GLN A 70 -5.36 -17.32 8.26
C GLN A 70 -5.79 -17.17 6.80
N GLY A 71 -5.30 -16.09 6.14
CA GLY A 71 -5.64 -15.75 4.77
C GLY A 71 -7.01 -15.09 4.61
N PRO A 72 -7.29 -14.54 3.40
CA PRO A 72 -8.42 -13.65 3.20
C PRO A 72 -9.80 -14.32 3.31
N ARG A 73 -9.91 -15.59 2.94
CA ARG A 73 -11.18 -16.33 3.02
C ARG A 73 -11.66 -16.46 4.46
N ARG A 74 -10.79 -16.98 5.36
CA ARG A 74 -11.17 -17.18 6.78
C ARG A 74 -11.40 -15.84 7.47
N SER A 75 -10.56 -14.85 7.18
CA SER A 75 -10.70 -13.51 7.75
C SER A 75 -11.97 -12.82 7.29
N GLY A 76 -12.32 -12.89 6.00
CA GLY A 76 -13.58 -12.36 5.48
C GLY A 76 -14.81 -13.07 6.05
N THR A 77 -14.74 -14.40 6.23
CA THR A 77 -15.79 -15.16 6.92
C THR A 77 -15.96 -14.71 8.37
N LEU A 78 -14.86 -14.53 9.12
CA LEU A 78 -14.93 -14.02 10.48
C LEU A 78 -15.55 -12.61 10.54
N ALA A 79 -15.13 -11.73 9.63
CA ALA A 79 -15.69 -10.39 9.53
C ALA A 79 -17.20 -10.41 9.24
N SER A 80 -17.69 -11.33 8.39
CA SER A 80 -19.12 -11.46 8.10
C SER A 80 -19.93 -11.85 9.33
N PHE A 81 -19.41 -12.73 10.18
CA PHE A 81 -20.06 -13.09 11.45
C PHE A 81 -20.11 -11.90 12.41
N PHE A 82 -18.98 -11.25 12.67
CA PHE A 82 -18.95 -10.11 13.59
C PHE A 82 -19.83 -8.96 13.11
N PHE A 83 -19.75 -8.60 11.85
CA PHE A 83 -20.53 -7.49 11.32
C PHE A 83 -22.02 -7.83 11.25
N GLY A 84 -22.38 -9.01 10.71
CA GLY A 84 -23.77 -9.46 10.62
C GLY A 84 -24.44 -9.56 11.98
N ILE A 85 -23.80 -10.21 12.95
CA ILE A 85 -24.31 -10.34 14.31
C ILE A 85 -24.37 -8.97 15.02
N GLY A 86 -23.36 -8.12 14.82
CA GLY A 86 -23.33 -6.77 15.39
C GLY A 86 -24.49 -5.91 14.90
N ILE A 87 -24.77 -5.93 13.59
CA ILE A 87 -25.90 -5.18 13.01
C ILE A 87 -27.24 -5.81 13.44
N ALA A 88 -27.41 -7.14 13.37
CA ALA A 88 -28.65 -7.80 13.80
C ALA A 88 -28.90 -7.60 15.30
N GLY A 89 -27.85 -7.75 16.13
CA GLY A 89 -27.93 -7.51 17.58
C GLY A 89 -28.31 -6.07 17.95
N SER A 90 -28.06 -5.11 17.05
CA SER A 90 -28.56 -3.74 17.20
C SER A 90 -30.08 -3.67 17.14
N GLY A 91 -30.73 -4.52 16.33
CA GLY A 91 -32.19 -4.67 16.35
C GLY A 91 -32.72 -5.11 17.72
N LEU A 92 -32.04 -6.11 18.32
CA LEU A 92 -32.38 -6.54 19.67
C LEU A 92 -32.18 -5.44 20.71
N ALA A 93 -31.11 -4.63 20.55
CA ALA A 93 -30.86 -3.48 21.42
C ALA A 93 -31.98 -2.43 21.37
N ILE A 94 -32.56 -2.20 20.20
CA ILE A 94 -33.71 -1.32 19.98
C ILE A 94 -34.97 -1.89 20.67
N GLU A 95 -35.26 -3.19 20.44
CA GLU A 95 -36.41 -3.86 21.07
C GLU A 95 -36.33 -3.84 22.61
N MET A 96 -35.13 -4.08 23.14
CA MET A 96 -34.90 -4.08 24.61
C MET A 96 -34.73 -2.67 25.20
N ASN A 97 -34.81 -1.62 24.38
CA ASN A 97 -34.54 -0.23 24.78
C ASN A 97 -33.24 -0.08 25.58
N SER A 98 -32.15 -0.72 25.08
CA SER A 98 -30.86 -0.78 25.77
C SER A 98 -29.74 -0.13 24.93
N LEU A 99 -29.35 1.08 25.30
CA LEU A 99 -28.25 1.82 24.68
C LEU A 99 -26.91 1.10 24.84
N HIS A 100 -26.67 0.49 26.03
CA HIS A 100 -25.45 -0.28 26.28
C HIS A 100 -25.34 -1.51 25.38
N LEU A 101 -26.45 -2.17 25.11
CA LEU A 101 -26.48 -3.29 24.17
C LEU A 101 -26.21 -2.81 22.74
N LEU A 102 -26.70 -1.62 22.36
CA LEU A 102 -26.39 -1.00 21.08
C LEU A 102 -24.87 -0.69 20.95
N TYR A 103 -24.23 -0.18 22.01
CA TYR A 103 -22.78 0.02 22.04
C TYR A 103 -22.03 -1.30 21.86
N ALA A 104 -22.46 -2.36 22.54
CA ALA A 104 -21.84 -3.67 22.43
C ALA A 104 -22.02 -4.29 21.03
N CYS A 105 -23.24 -4.24 20.50
CA CYS A 105 -23.56 -4.87 19.22
C CYS A 105 -23.06 -4.07 18.03
N TYR A 106 -23.56 -2.85 17.83
CA TYR A 106 -23.16 -2.01 16.70
C TYR A 106 -21.72 -1.51 16.85
N GLY A 107 -21.40 -0.98 18.04
CA GLY A 107 -20.10 -0.37 18.30
C GLY A 107 -18.96 -1.39 18.34
N VAL A 108 -19.01 -2.34 19.29
CA VAL A 108 -17.89 -3.26 19.52
C VAL A 108 -17.90 -4.38 18.48
N LEU A 109 -18.96 -5.20 18.42
CA LEU A 109 -18.99 -6.36 17.50
C LEU A 109 -18.99 -5.90 16.04
N GLY A 110 -19.82 -4.93 15.68
CA GLY A 110 -19.84 -4.33 14.36
C GLY A 110 -18.49 -3.73 13.99
N GLY A 111 -17.87 -2.97 14.92
CA GLY A 111 -16.54 -2.38 14.75
C GLY A 111 -15.43 -3.40 14.52
N ILE A 112 -15.44 -4.53 15.22
CA ILE A 112 -14.49 -5.64 14.96
C ILE A 112 -14.68 -6.19 13.55
N GLY A 113 -15.94 -6.44 13.16
CA GLY A 113 -16.28 -6.90 11.81
C GLY A 113 -15.82 -5.91 10.72
N LEU A 114 -16.00 -4.60 10.98
CA LEU A 114 -15.53 -3.52 10.11
C LEU A 114 -14.02 -3.59 9.89
N GLY A 115 -13.20 -3.67 10.93
CA GLY A 115 -11.75 -3.61 10.80
C GLY A 115 -11.16 -4.81 10.08
N VAL A 116 -11.57 -6.03 10.43
CA VAL A 116 -11.13 -7.25 9.73
C VAL A 116 -11.64 -7.27 8.29
N GLY A 117 -12.91 -6.88 8.08
CA GLY A 117 -13.54 -6.79 6.77
C GLY A 117 -12.92 -5.73 5.87
N TYR A 118 -12.28 -4.72 6.43
CA TYR A 118 -11.57 -3.70 5.69
C TYR A 118 -10.18 -4.17 5.23
N ILE A 119 -9.35 -4.69 6.13
CA ILE A 119 -7.95 -4.99 5.81
C ILE A 119 -7.78 -6.27 4.96
N ALA A 120 -8.63 -7.28 5.13
CA ALA A 120 -8.47 -8.57 4.46
C ALA A 120 -8.63 -8.49 2.92
N PRO A 121 -9.68 -7.87 2.35
CA PRO A 121 -9.81 -7.70 0.90
C PRO A 121 -8.74 -6.79 0.32
N VAL A 122 -8.43 -5.67 0.99
CA VAL A 122 -7.45 -4.69 0.52
C VAL A 122 -6.07 -5.30 0.39
N SER A 123 -5.58 -6.00 1.43
CA SER A 123 -4.29 -6.68 1.38
C SER A 123 -4.23 -7.77 0.30
N THR A 124 -5.36 -8.42 0.04
CA THR A 124 -5.48 -9.43 -1.03
C THR A 124 -5.35 -8.79 -2.41
N LEU A 125 -6.05 -7.68 -2.66
CA LEU A 125 -6.02 -7.01 -3.95
C LEU A 125 -4.67 -6.41 -4.30
N VAL A 126 -3.95 -5.84 -3.33
CA VAL A 126 -2.58 -5.34 -3.56
C VAL A 126 -1.66 -6.46 -4.07
N LYS A 127 -1.86 -7.70 -3.59
CA LYS A 127 -1.09 -8.88 -4.03
C LYS A 127 -1.51 -9.40 -5.42
N TRP A 128 -2.81 -9.27 -5.79
CA TRP A 128 -3.34 -9.68 -7.10
C TRP A 128 -3.08 -8.68 -8.23
N PHE A 129 -2.83 -7.41 -7.90
CA PHE A 129 -2.63 -6.34 -8.87
C PHE A 129 -1.30 -5.62 -8.62
N PRO A 130 -0.15 -6.31 -8.72
CA PRO A 130 1.15 -5.68 -8.55
C PRO A 130 1.41 -4.62 -9.62
N ASP A 131 0.80 -4.78 -10.82
CA ASP A 131 0.89 -3.89 -11.97
C ASP A 131 0.11 -2.56 -11.78
N ARG A 132 -0.93 -2.55 -10.94
CA ARG A 132 -1.84 -1.40 -10.73
C ARG A 132 -2.37 -1.39 -9.30
N ARG A 133 -1.48 -1.34 -8.32
CA ARG A 133 -1.83 -1.43 -6.88
C ARG A 133 -2.82 -0.35 -6.45
N GLY A 134 -2.61 0.89 -6.93
CA GLY A 134 -3.51 2.00 -6.63
C GLY A 134 -4.92 1.78 -7.18
N LEU A 135 -5.05 1.47 -8.46
CA LEU A 135 -6.35 1.19 -9.06
C LEU A 135 -7.08 0.06 -8.32
N ALA A 136 -6.40 -1.02 -7.98
CA ALA A 136 -6.98 -2.17 -7.30
C ALA A 136 -7.48 -1.81 -5.89
N THR A 137 -6.71 -1.05 -5.13
CA THR A 137 -7.11 -0.57 -3.80
C THR A 137 -8.24 0.45 -3.91
N GLY A 138 -8.18 1.34 -4.90
CA GLY A 138 -9.26 2.28 -5.19
C GLY A 138 -10.57 1.59 -5.47
N LEU A 139 -10.59 0.56 -6.34
CA LEU A 139 -11.76 -0.24 -6.65
C LEU A 139 -12.34 -0.95 -5.42
N ALA A 140 -11.49 -1.54 -4.57
CA ALA A 140 -11.95 -2.16 -3.35
C ALA A 140 -12.61 -1.15 -2.41
N ILE A 141 -11.86 -0.10 -2.09
CA ILE A 141 -12.22 0.84 -1.04
C ILE A 141 -13.33 1.82 -1.49
N MET A 142 -13.54 1.99 -2.81
CA MET A 142 -14.67 2.79 -3.31
C MET A 142 -16.01 2.26 -2.82
N GLY A 143 -16.16 0.93 -2.70
CA GLY A 143 -17.35 0.30 -2.18
C GLY A 143 -17.73 0.86 -0.80
N PHE A 144 -16.74 1.10 0.05
CA PHE A 144 -16.96 1.73 1.33
C PHE A 144 -17.44 3.19 1.20
N GLY A 145 -16.95 3.96 0.22
CA GLY A 145 -17.39 5.33 -0.06
C GLY A 145 -18.82 5.42 -0.60
N PHE A 146 -19.19 4.51 -1.51
CA PHE A 146 -20.53 4.48 -2.11
C PHE A 146 -21.59 3.77 -1.26
N ALA A 147 -21.19 3.07 -0.20
CA ALA A 147 -22.12 2.27 0.60
C ALA A 147 -23.24 3.12 1.21
N SER A 148 -22.96 4.33 1.68
CA SER A 148 -23.96 5.23 2.23
C SER A 148 -24.89 5.79 1.14
N LEU A 149 -24.40 6.04 -0.06
CA LEU A 149 -25.22 6.49 -1.19
C LEU A 149 -26.29 5.45 -1.57
N ILE A 150 -25.91 4.16 -1.57
CA ILE A 150 -26.81 3.05 -1.87
C ILE A 150 -27.64 2.68 -0.64
N GLY A 151 -27.00 2.57 0.52
CA GLY A 151 -27.60 2.07 1.76
C GLY A 151 -28.60 3.04 2.37
N SER A 152 -28.33 4.35 2.39
CA SER A 152 -29.19 5.32 3.08
C SER A 152 -30.63 5.33 2.59
N PRO A 153 -30.93 5.36 1.26
CA PRO A 153 -32.31 5.32 0.81
C PRO A 153 -32.99 3.98 1.06
N ILE A 154 -32.25 2.87 1.04
CA ILE A 154 -32.77 1.54 1.37
C ILE A 154 -33.13 1.47 2.86
N ILE A 155 -32.21 1.88 3.72
CA ILE A 155 -32.39 1.92 5.18
C ILE A 155 -33.63 2.76 5.53
N GLN A 156 -33.74 3.96 5.00
CA GLN A 156 -34.85 4.85 5.30
C GLN A 156 -36.20 4.26 4.87
N ARG A 157 -36.25 3.63 3.69
CA ARG A 157 -37.48 2.95 3.22
C ARG A 157 -37.86 1.75 4.10
N LEU A 158 -36.88 0.99 4.56
CA LEU A 158 -37.09 -0.12 5.48
C LEU A 158 -37.63 0.38 6.83
N ILE A 159 -36.98 1.38 7.44
CA ILE A 159 -37.43 1.95 8.71
C ILE A 159 -38.91 2.38 8.64
N VAL A 160 -39.30 3.05 7.55
CA VAL A 160 -40.69 3.52 7.36
C VAL A 160 -41.68 2.36 7.14
N ARG A 161 -41.26 1.29 6.45
CA ARG A 161 -42.16 0.18 6.08
C ARG A 161 -42.31 -0.90 7.14
N ILE A 162 -41.23 -1.25 7.81
CA ILE A 162 -41.17 -2.41 8.69
C ILE A 162 -40.72 -2.09 10.12
N GLY A 163 -40.27 -0.87 10.40
CA GLY A 163 -39.80 -0.47 11.71
C GLY A 163 -38.26 -0.46 11.85
N LEU A 164 -37.80 0.12 12.96
CA LEU A 164 -36.37 0.35 13.20
C LEU A 164 -35.63 -0.94 13.56
N ALA A 165 -36.17 -1.74 14.47
CA ALA A 165 -35.54 -3.00 14.92
C ALA A 165 -35.46 -4.03 13.80
N GLU A 166 -36.56 -4.23 13.07
CA GLU A 166 -36.66 -5.15 11.93
C GLU A 166 -35.69 -4.76 10.81
N THR A 167 -35.48 -3.46 10.63
CA THR A 167 -34.48 -2.96 9.65
C THR A 167 -33.10 -3.44 10.03
N PHE A 168 -32.70 -3.38 11.30
CA PHE A 168 -31.39 -3.89 11.73
C PHE A 168 -31.26 -5.41 11.55
N PHE A 169 -32.31 -6.18 11.83
CA PHE A 169 -32.31 -7.65 11.62
C PHE A 169 -32.13 -8.00 10.14
N ILE A 170 -32.90 -7.37 9.25
CA ILE A 170 -32.81 -7.62 7.80
C ILE A 170 -31.45 -7.23 7.27
N LEU A 171 -30.93 -6.05 7.65
CA LEU A 171 -29.63 -5.59 7.20
C LEU A 171 -28.50 -6.48 7.74
N GLY A 172 -28.56 -6.90 8.99
CA GLY A 172 -27.58 -7.82 9.58
C GLY A 172 -27.51 -9.14 8.82
N ALA A 173 -28.67 -9.73 8.51
CA ALA A 173 -28.77 -10.95 7.70
C ALA A 173 -28.24 -10.72 6.27
N ALA A 174 -28.65 -9.64 5.61
CA ALA A 174 -28.21 -9.31 4.26
C ALA A 174 -26.70 -9.10 4.17
N TYR A 175 -26.12 -8.31 5.08
CA TYR A 175 -24.69 -8.07 5.12
C TYR A 175 -23.91 -9.35 5.42
N PHE A 176 -24.40 -10.18 6.34
CA PHE A 176 -23.82 -11.51 6.60
C PHE A 176 -23.78 -12.33 5.32
N CYS A 177 -24.90 -12.49 4.62
CA CYS A 177 -24.99 -13.29 3.40
C CYS A 177 -24.05 -12.78 2.30
N ILE A 178 -24.06 -11.46 2.04
CA ILE A 178 -23.22 -10.83 1.00
C ILE A 178 -21.74 -11.02 1.33
N MET A 179 -21.34 -10.67 2.56
CA MET A 179 -19.95 -10.76 2.98
C MET A 179 -19.46 -12.22 3.05
N PHE A 180 -20.29 -13.14 3.56
CA PHE A 180 -19.97 -14.55 3.61
C PHE A 180 -19.75 -15.12 2.21
N ALA A 181 -20.69 -14.90 1.28
CA ALA A 181 -20.58 -15.36 -0.10
C ALA A 181 -19.34 -14.78 -0.80
N ALA A 182 -19.12 -13.47 -0.67
CA ALA A 182 -17.95 -12.80 -1.22
C ALA A 182 -16.64 -13.35 -0.65
N SER A 183 -16.59 -13.62 0.65
CA SER A 183 -15.38 -14.14 1.31
C SER A 183 -14.99 -15.53 0.83
N GLN A 184 -15.94 -16.37 0.39
CA GLN A 184 -15.64 -17.72 -0.14
C GLN A 184 -14.82 -17.67 -1.43
N TYR A 185 -14.94 -16.60 -2.20
CA TYR A 185 -14.16 -16.43 -3.43
C TYR A 185 -12.79 -15.80 -3.19
N LEU A 186 -12.57 -15.10 -2.08
CA LEU A 186 -11.28 -14.49 -1.76
C LEU A 186 -10.19 -15.58 -1.59
N ALA A 187 -9.04 -15.34 -2.22
CA ALA A 187 -7.85 -16.17 -2.09
C ALA A 187 -6.59 -15.34 -2.35
N PRO A 188 -5.44 -15.69 -1.77
CA PRO A 188 -4.17 -15.09 -2.18
C PRO A 188 -3.83 -15.55 -3.60
N PRO A 189 -3.02 -14.79 -4.36
CA PRO A 189 -2.47 -15.26 -5.63
C PRO A 189 -1.58 -16.48 -5.41
N PRO A 190 -1.47 -17.39 -6.40
CA PRO A 190 -0.53 -18.51 -6.35
C PRO A 190 0.92 -18.03 -6.21
N PRO A 191 1.82 -18.80 -5.58
CA PRO A 191 3.25 -18.48 -5.53
C PRO A 191 3.82 -18.26 -6.93
N GLY A 192 4.51 -17.13 -7.14
CA GLY A 192 5.11 -16.80 -8.44
C GLY A 192 4.12 -16.27 -9.49
N TRP A 193 2.86 -16.04 -9.12
CA TRP A 193 1.86 -15.48 -10.04
C TRP A 193 2.21 -14.06 -10.46
N MET A 194 2.18 -13.80 -11.77
CA MET A 194 2.32 -12.47 -12.35
C MET A 194 1.24 -12.24 -13.42
N PRO A 195 0.73 -11.01 -13.57
CA PRO A 195 -0.22 -10.70 -14.63
C PRO A 195 0.47 -10.72 -16.01
N GLU A 196 -0.23 -11.20 -17.04
CA GLU A 196 0.27 -11.32 -18.42
C GLU A 196 0.80 -10.01 -19.01
N THR A 197 0.22 -8.88 -18.58
CA THR A 197 0.64 -7.53 -19.00
C THR A 197 2.08 -7.15 -18.59
N ASN A 198 2.70 -7.87 -17.66
CA ASN A 198 4.07 -7.61 -17.22
C ASN A 198 5.14 -8.34 -18.06
N LEU A 199 4.74 -9.27 -18.91
CA LEU A 199 5.67 -9.95 -19.83
C LEU A 199 6.29 -8.97 -20.86
N GLN A 200 5.63 -7.86 -21.15
CA GLN A 200 6.08 -6.86 -22.13
C GLN A 200 6.73 -5.60 -21.52
N LYS A 201 6.72 -5.44 -20.20
CA LYS A 201 7.37 -4.29 -19.56
C LYS A 201 8.89 -4.39 -19.64
N SER A 202 9.54 -3.28 -19.95
CA SER A 202 10.99 -3.18 -20.03
C SER A 202 11.69 -3.65 -18.74
N VAL A 203 12.88 -4.17 -18.88
CA VAL A 203 13.73 -4.73 -17.79
C VAL A 203 13.89 -3.73 -16.61
N SER A 204 13.92 -2.43 -16.88
CA SER A 204 14.07 -1.38 -15.85
C SER A 204 12.86 -1.26 -14.90
N SER A 205 11.64 -1.51 -15.39
CA SER A 205 10.45 -1.51 -14.51
C SER A 205 10.37 -2.76 -13.65
N ARG A 206 10.90 -3.90 -14.13
CA ARG A 206 11.00 -5.14 -13.35
C ARG A 206 12.02 -5.05 -12.21
N ALA A 207 13.14 -4.35 -12.43
CA ALA A 207 14.12 -4.11 -11.40
C ALA A 207 13.52 -3.28 -10.24
N LYS A 208 12.76 -2.24 -10.56
CA LYS A 208 12.10 -1.38 -9.57
C LYS A 208 10.97 -2.08 -8.80
N GLU A 209 10.25 -2.99 -9.43
CA GLU A 209 9.24 -3.85 -8.79
C GLU A 209 9.89 -4.90 -7.88
N ARG A 210 10.97 -5.55 -8.31
CA ARG A 210 11.78 -6.47 -7.48
C ARG A 210 12.43 -5.77 -6.30
N GLU A 211 12.95 -4.56 -6.45
CA GLU A 211 13.54 -3.78 -5.36
C GLU A 211 12.52 -3.50 -4.23
N SER A 212 11.24 -3.26 -4.58
CA SER A 212 10.13 -3.14 -3.63
C SER A 212 9.74 -4.49 -2.97
N GLU A 213 9.97 -5.62 -3.65
CA GLU A 213 9.66 -6.95 -3.14
C GLU A 213 10.80 -7.59 -2.32
N LEU A 214 12.04 -7.11 -2.50
CA LEU A 214 13.24 -7.73 -1.96
C LEU A 214 13.52 -7.42 -0.49
N LEU A 215 12.83 -6.44 0.13
CA LEU A 215 12.96 -6.11 1.56
C LEU A 215 11.59 -6.00 2.25
N PRO A 216 10.78 -7.09 2.30
CA PRO A 216 9.51 -7.02 3.00
C PRO A 216 9.74 -6.93 4.49
N LEU A 217 9.49 -5.75 5.07
CA LEU A 217 9.54 -5.57 6.51
C LEU A 217 8.38 -6.31 7.20
N THR A 218 8.66 -6.85 8.37
CA THR A 218 7.60 -7.32 9.27
C THR A 218 6.85 -6.12 9.85
N ALA A 219 5.63 -6.33 10.35
CA ALA A 219 4.87 -5.27 11.00
C ALA A 219 5.61 -4.67 12.21
N THR A 220 6.37 -5.49 12.94
CA THR A 220 7.18 -5.03 14.08
C THR A 220 8.35 -4.17 13.64
N GLU A 221 9.00 -4.51 12.54
CA GLU A 221 10.08 -3.72 11.96
C GLU A 221 9.55 -2.41 11.37
N ALA A 222 8.42 -2.44 10.66
CA ALA A 222 7.76 -1.25 10.13
C ALA A 222 7.44 -0.24 11.23
N LEU A 223 6.89 -0.68 12.37
CA LEU A 223 6.62 0.16 13.55
C LEU A 223 7.85 0.83 14.16
N ARG A 224 9.05 0.32 13.90
CA ARG A 224 10.31 0.93 14.38
C ARG A 224 10.85 1.98 13.40
N THR A 225 10.26 2.15 12.22
CA THR A 225 10.71 3.10 11.21
C THR A 225 10.02 4.45 11.35
N ARG A 226 10.74 5.54 11.07
CA ARG A 226 10.15 6.88 10.99
C ARG A 226 9.10 6.98 9.88
N ARG A 227 9.29 6.26 8.77
CA ARG A 227 8.36 6.21 7.63
C ARG A 227 6.96 5.79 8.03
N PHE A 228 6.84 4.84 8.97
CA PHE A 228 5.55 4.41 9.49
C PHE A 228 4.81 5.59 10.15
N TYR A 229 5.49 6.34 11.02
CA TYR A 229 4.89 7.47 11.72
C TYR A 229 4.60 8.66 10.81
N TRP A 230 5.42 8.90 9.77
CA TRP A 230 5.10 9.90 8.76
C TRP A 230 3.84 9.55 8.00
N LEU A 231 3.69 8.31 7.55
CA LEU A 231 2.50 7.84 6.85
C LEU A 231 1.27 7.86 7.77
N TRP A 232 1.43 7.44 9.02
CA TRP A 232 0.37 7.50 10.04
C TRP A 232 -0.10 8.94 10.26
N LEU A 233 0.81 9.89 10.42
CA LEU A 233 0.50 11.30 10.64
C LEU A 233 -0.16 11.94 9.42
N MET A 234 0.31 11.63 8.21
CA MET A 234 -0.31 12.09 6.97
C MET A 234 -1.77 11.61 6.88
N LEU A 235 -2.03 10.34 7.17
CA LEU A 235 -3.38 9.81 7.21
C LEU A 235 -4.20 10.43 8.33
N TYR A 236 -3.66 10.55 9.53
CA TYR A 236 -4.34 11.15 10.68
C TYR A 236 -4.83 12.57 10.39
N ILE A 237 -3.98 13.44 9.86
CA ILE A 237 -4.36 14.81 9.50
C ILE A 237 -5.43 14.81 8.41
N ASN A 238 -5.22 14.06 7.34
CA ASN A 238 -6.18 13.97 6.24
C ASN A 238 -7.57 13.51 6.71
N VAL A 239 -7.60 12.48 7.57
CA VAL A 239 -8.84 11.90 8.06
C VAL A 239 -9.49 12.79 9.11
N THR A 240 -8.72 13.39 10.04
CA THR A 240 -9.24 14.27 11.07
C THR A 240 -10.00 15.46 10.45
N CYS A 241 -9.39 16.13 9.49
CA CYS A 241 -10.01 17.28 8.82
C CYS A 241 -11.25 16.88 8.01
N GLY A 242 -11.17 15.79 7.26
CA GLY A 242 -12.26 15.32 6.41
C GLY A 242 -13.46 14.78 7.20
N ILE A 243 -13.24 13.97 8.25
CA ILE A 243 -14.33 13.39 9.06
C ILE A 243 -15.01 14.48 9.93
N ALA A 244 -14.23 15.47 10.38
CA ALA A 244 -14.79 16.63 11.06
C ALA A 244 -15.76 17.40 10.15
N ILE A 245 -15.35 17.68 8.91
CA ILE A 245 -16.24 18.33 7.92
C ILE A 245 -17.49 17.49 7.65
N ILE A 246 -17.36 16.19 7.44
CA ILE A 246 -18.51 15.30 7.22
C ILE A 246 -19.50 15.40 8.38
N SER A 247 -19.02 15.50 9.62
CA SER A 247 -19.87 15.56 10.81
C SER A 247 -20.67 16.87 10.93
N VAL A 248 -20.16 17.97 10.36
CA VAL A 248 -20.78 19.30 10.45
C VAL A 248 -21.17 19.90 9.09
N ALA A 249 -21.07 19.16 7.99
CA ALA A 249 -21.28 19.68 6.64
C ALA A 249 -22.65 20.34 6.44
N SER A 250 -23.73 19.72 6.93
CA SER A 250 -25.08 20.27 6.80
C SER A 250 -25.27 21.57 7.60
N PRO A 251 -25.01 21.64 8.92
CA PRO A 251 -25.10 22.89 9.65
C PRO A 251 -24.11 23.94 9.12
N MET A 252 -22.92 23.58 8.71
CA MET A 252 -21.95 24.52 8.15
C MET A 252 -22.45 25.16 6.84
N GLY A 253 -23.07 24.38 5.93
CA GLY A 253 -23.67 24.92 4.71
C GLY A 253 -24.82 25.88 4.99
N GLN A 254 -25.61 25.61 6.02
CA GLN A 254 -26.71 26.49 6.43
C GLN A 254 -26.18 27.81 7.07
N GLU A 255 -25.16 27.72 7.93
CA GLU A 255 -24.63 28.85 8.69
C GLU A 255 -23.66 29.72 7.88
N VAL A 256 -22.84 29.14 7.00
CA VAL A 256 -21.79 29.88 6.26
C VAL A 256 -22.36 30.53 4.99
N VAL A 257 -23.19 29.78 4.22
CA VAL A 257 -23.68 30.22 2.90
C VAL A 257 -25.22 30.28 2.81
N GLY A 258 -25.92 30.19 3.94
CA GLY A 258 -27.38 30.40 4.01
C GLY A 258 -28.19 29.32 3.27
N MET A 259 -27.69 28.08 3.13
CA MET A 259 -28.44 27.01 2.49
C MET A 259 -29.70 26.66 3.26
N SER A 260 -30.78 26.35 2.53
CA SER A 260 -31.92 25.71 3.16
C SER A 260 -31.55 24.31 3.70
N PRO A 261 -32.25 23.79 4.70
CA PRO A 261 -31.99 22.44 5.23
C PRO A 261 -32.00 21.34 4.15
N LEU A 262 -32.90 21.47 3.16
CA LEU A 262 -33.00 20.53 2.04
C LEU A 262 -31.77 20.58 1.11
N GLN A 263 -31.30 21.79 0.79
CA GLN A 263 -30.08 21.98 -0.01
C GLN A 263 -28.84 21.44 0.72
N ALA A 264 -28.71 21.71 2.00
CA ALA A 264 -27.62 21.21 2.82
C ALA A 264 -27.63 19.68 2.92
N ALA A 265 -28.80 19.06 3.06
CA ALA A 265 -28.95 17.61 3.05
C ALA A 265 -28.58 16.98 1.68
N ALA A 266 -28.99 17.62 0.57
CA ALA A 266 -28.61 17.19 -0.77
C ALA A 266 -27.09 17.29 -0.98
N MET A 267 -26.46 18.38 -0.53
CA MET A 267 -25.01 18.56 -0.57
C MET A 267 -24.28 17.42 0.16
N VAL A 268 -24.75 17.03 1.35
CA VAL A 268 -24.15 15.90 2.11
C VAL A 268 -24.25 14.59 1.33
N GLY A 269 -25.37 14.35 0.62
CA GLY A 269 -25.49 13.21 -0.27
C GLY A 269 -24.45 13.20 -1.40
N VAL A 270 -24.23 14.35 -2.03
CA VAL A 270 -23.24 14.54 -3.09
C VAL A 270 -21.81 14.42 -2.57
N ILE A 271 -21.53 14.84 -1.34
CA ILE A 271 -20.23 14.60 -0.66
C ILE A 271 -19.86 13.11 -0.69
N GLY A 272 -20.82 12.22 -0.44
CA GLY A 272 -20.59 10.77 -0.51
C GLY A 272 -20.14 10.30 -1.91
N LEU A 273 -20.72 10.87 -2.96
CA LEU A 273 -20.34 10.58 -4.34
C LEU A 273 -18.89 11.02 -4.64
N PHE A 274 -18.50 12.25 -4.25
CA PHE A 274 -17.13 12.74 -4.47
C PHE A 274 -16.11 12.03 -3.60
N ASN A 275 -16.45 11.65 -2.37
CA ASN A 275 -15.62 10.81 -1.52
C ASN A 275 -15.37 9.43 -2.16
N GLY A 276 -16.42 8.76 -2.61
CA GLY A 276 -16.31 7.45 -3.28
C GLY A 276 -15.58 7.53 -4.63
N GLY A 277 -15.94 8.51 -5.47
CA GLY A 277 -15.28 8.76 -6.75
C GLY A 277 -13.81 9.14 -6.60
N GLY A 278 -13.48 9.95 -5.60
CA GLY A 278 -12.10 10.32 -5.24
C GLY A 278 -11.24 9.10 -4.91
N ARG A 279 -11.79 8.08 -4.26
CA ARG A 279 -11.06 6.84 -3.96
C ARG A 279 -10.55 6.12 -5.21
N ILE A 280 -11.34 6.12 -6.28
CA ILE A 280 -10.94 5.51 -7.56
C ILE A 280 -9.96 6.42 -8.30
N ALA A 281 -10.38 7.68 -8.52
CA ALA A 281 -9.66 8.61 -9.38
C ALA A 281 -8.24 8.87 -8.86
N TRP A 282 -8.08 9.20 -7.59
CA TRP A 282 -6.79 9.48 -6.99
C TRP A 282 -5.92 8.23 -6.85
N ALA A 283 -6.51 7.08 -6.52
CA ALA A 283 -5.76 5.84 -6.46
C ALA A 283 -5.21 5.44 -7.84
N PHE A 284 -6.02 5.59 -8.90
CA PHE A 284 -5.57 5.39 -10.27
C PHE A 284 -4.46 6.39 -10.64
N LEU A 285 -4.68 7.69 -10.41
CA LEU A 285 -3.70 8.73 -10.71
C LEU A 285 -2.38 8.51 -9.96
N SER A 286 -2.45 8.02 -8.73
CA SER A 286 -1.27 7.75 -7.90
C SER A 286 -0.36 6.66 -8.46
N ASP A 287 -0.86 5.77 -9.34
CA ASP A 287 -0.04 4.78 -10.05
C ASP A 287 0.90 5.44 -11.08
N TYR A 288 0.52 6.64 -11.58
CA TYR A 288 1.29 7.38 -12.57
C TYR A 288 2.20 8.46 -11.96
N ILE A 289 1.67 9.28 -11.05
CA ILE A 289 2.43 10.40 -10.46
C ILE A 289 3.22 10.00 -9.21
N GLY A 290 2.99 8.79 -8.69
CA GLY A 290 3.61 8.26 -7.47
C GLY A 290 2.89 8.69 -6.19
N ARG A 291 2.96 7.83 -5.15
CA ARG A 291 2.16 7.98 -3.90
C ARG A 291 2.51 9.25 -3.13
N ALA A 292 3.79 9.54 -2.97
CA ALA A 292 4.24 10.72 -2.25
C ALA A 292 3.80 12.02 -2.92
N ASN A 293 3.81 12.08 -4.27
CA ASN A 293 3.35 13.25 -5.02
C ASN A 293 1.84 13.41 -4.91
N THR A 294 1.09 12.31 -4.90
CA THR A 294 -0.36 12.30 -4.71
C THR A 294 -0.74 12.88 -3.34
N TYR A 295 -0.06 12.48 -2.27
CA TYR A 295 -0.30 13.06 -0.95
C TYR A 295 0.06 14.54 -0.87
N THR A 296 1.15 14.97 -1.53
CA THR A 296 1.46 16.41 -1.63
C THR A 296 0.34 17.17 -2.35
N ALA A 297 -0.19 16.61 -3.46
CA ALA A 297 -1.34 17.21 -4.15
C ALA A 297 -2.57 17.31 -3.25
N PHE A 298 -2.89 16.26 -2.46
CA PHE A 298 -3.97 16.33 -1.48
C PHE A 298 -3.81 17.49 -0.51
N PHE A 299 -2.63 17.63 0.05
CA PHE A 299 -2.38 18.64 1.08
C PHE A 299 -2.39 20.05 0.51
N VAL A 300 -1.87 20.27 -0.71
CA VAL A 300 -1.97 21.57 -1.40
C VAL A 300 -3.43 21.93 -1.69
N ILE A 301 -4.19 21.00 -2.28
CA ILE A 301 -5.60 21.22 -2.62
C ILE A 301 -6.43 21.52 -1.36
N GLN A 302 -6.26 20.71 -0.32
CA GLN A 302 -7.01 20.88 0.93
C GLN A 302 -6.59 22.16 1.69
N LEU A 303 -5.29 22.50 1.71
CA LEU A 303 -4.81 23.75 2.29
C LEU A 303 -5.48 24.95 1.63
N ILE A 304 -5.48 25.00 0.28
CA ILE A 304 -6.14 26.06 -0.48
C ILE A 304 -7.66 26.03 -0.24
N GLY A 305 -8.27 24.85 -0.30
CA GLY A 305 -9.70 24.69 -0.09
C GLY A 305 -10.16 25.19 1.28
N PHE A 306 -9.47 24.79 2.36
CA PHE A 306 -9.81 25.24 3.72
C PHE A 306 -9.49 26.71 3.97
N PHE A 307 -8.51 27.28 3.27
CA PHE A 307 -8.22 28.71 3.34
C PHE A 307 -9.30 29.56 2.64
N LEU A 308 -9.86 29.08 1.54
CA LEU A 308 -10.90 29.77 0.79
C LEU A 308 -12.30 29.57 1.37
N LEU A 309 -12.59 28.41 1.93
CA LEU A 309 -13.92 28.01 2.38
C LEU A 309 -14.60 29.04 3.30
N PRO A 310 -13.96 29.61 4.36
CA PRO A 310 -14.57 30.59 5.24
C PRO A 310 -14.78 31.96 4.60
N LYS A 311 -14.19 32.23 3.44
CA LYS A 311 -14.29 33.49 2.70
C LYS A 311 -15.37 33.45 1.60
N THR A 312 -15.94 32.27 1.38
CA THR A 312 -16.90 32.04 0.30
C THR A 312 -18.30 32.36 0.76
N THR A 313 -18.99 33.21 0.03
CA THR A 313 -20.40 33.58 0.24
C THR A 313 -21.33 32.91 -0.77
N ASP A 314 -20.80 32.49 -1.90
CA ASP A 314 -21.55 31.80 -2.94
C ASP A 314 -21.70 30.29 -2.61
N SER A 315 -22.94 29.81 -2.66
CA SER A 315 -23.28 28.43 -2.32
C SER A 315 -22.70 27.40 -3.27
N LEU A 316 -22.55 27.69 -4.57
CA LEU A 316 -22.00 26.75 -5.55
C LEU A 316 -20.49 26.64 -5.39
N VAL A 317 -19.80 27.76 -5.17
CA VAL A 317 -18.36 27.78 -4.91
C VAL A 317 -18.04 27.04 -3.62
N PHE A 318 -18.83 27.26 -2.56
CA PHE A 318 -18.72 26.54 -1.29
C PHE A 318 -18.84 25.03 -1.48
N GLN A 319 -19.87 24.58 -2.18
CA GLN A 319 -20.07 23.15 -2.50
C GLN A 319 -18.91 22.61 -3.33
N GLY A 320 -18.47 23.32 -4.37
CA GLY A 320 -17.36 22.90 -5.23
C GLY A 320 -16.06 22.70 -4.44
N LEU A 321 -15.74 23.61 -3.52
CA LEU A 321 -14.57 23.47 -2.63
C LEU A 321 -14.71 22.26 -1.70
N LEU A 322 -15.89 22.07 -1.09
CA LEU A 322 -16.15 20.90 -0.24
C LEU A 322 -16.02 19.58 -1.03
N PHE A 323 -16.59 19.52 -2.22
CA PHE A 323 -16.53 18.31 -3.06
C PHE A 323 -15.09 17.99 -3.44
N LEU A 324 -14.30 19.00 -3.80
CA LEU A 324 -12.88 18.84 -4.12
C LEU A 324 -12.09 18.32 -2.90
N ILE A 325 -12.29 18.91 -1.72
CA ILE A 325 -11.71 18.47 -0.45
C ILE A 325 -12.08 17.00 -0.18
N MET A 326 -13.35 16.62 -0.40
CA MET A 326 -13.83 15.26 -0.16
C MET A 326 -13.25 14.24 -1.13
N THR A 327 -12.91 14.62 -2.37
CA THR A 327 -12.14 13.70 -3.23
C THR A 327 -10.78 13.37 -2.64
N CYS A 328 -10.06 14.36 -2.09
CA CYS A 328 -8.76 14.17 -1.46
C CYS A 328 -8.85 13.34 -0.16
N TYR A 329 -9.92 13.57 0.62
CA TYR A 329 -10.22 12.74 1.79
C TYR A 329 -10.38 11.27 1.42
N GLY A 330 -11.21 10.98 0.42
CA GLY A 330 -11.39 9.61 -0.09
C GLY A 330 -10.11 9.01 -0.67
N GLY A 331 -9.38 9.79 -1.47
CA GLY A 331 -8.10 9.42 -2.06
C GLY A 331 -7.05 9.03 -1.02
N GLY A 332 -7.01 9.72 0.12
CA GLY A 332 -6.10 9.42 1.22
C GLY A 332 -6.21 7.97 1.70
N PHE A 333 -7.42 7.46 1.86
CA PHE A 333 -7.63 6.06 2.26
C PHE A 333 -7.21 5.06 1.19
N SER A 334 -7.54 5.33 -0.08
CA SER A 334 -7.28 4.38 -1.16
C SER A 334 -5.81 4.30 -1.58
N CYS A 335 -5.04 5.38 -1.36
CA CYS A 335 -3.61 5.40 -1.67
C CYS A 335 -2.74 4.74 -0.59
N VAL A 336 -3.19 4.68 0.69
CA VAL A 336 -2.41 4.13 1.82
C VAL A 336 -1.97 2.69 1.61
N PRO A 337 -2.84 1.74 1.24
CA PRO A 337 -2.41 0.34 1.13
C PRO A 337 -1.37 0.13 0.02
N ALA A 338 -1.52 0.86 -1.09
CA ALA A 338 -0.53 0.83 -2.16
C ALA A 338 0.81 1.44 -1.70
N PHE A 339 0.75 2.55 -0.95
CA PHE A 339 1.93 3.21 -0.40
C PHE A 339 2.66 2.33 0.62
N ILE A 340 1.91 1.61 1.49
CA ILE A 340 2.48 0.60 2.39
C ILE A 340 3.20 -0.49 1.60
N GLY A 341 2.58 -1.00 0.53
CA GLY A 341 3.18 -1.99 -0.35
C GLY A 341 4.48 -1.52 -1.00
N ASP A 342 4.55 -0.23 -1.37
CA ASP A 342 5.73 0.37 -2.00
C ASP A 342 6.87 0.64 -0.99
N ILE A 343 6.57 0.95 0.28
CA ILE A 343 7.58 1.28 1.32
C ILE A 343 8.03 0.05 2.11
N PHE A 344 7.10 -0.82 2.48
CA PHE A 344 7.33 -1.91 3.44
C PHE A 344 7.20 -3.31 2.81
N GLY A 345 6.83 -3.39 1.54
CA GLY A 345 6.53 -4.64 0.87
C GLY A 345 5.14 -5.20 1.21
N THR A 346 4.79 -6.31 0.54
CA THR A 346 3.43 -6.88 0.60
C THR A 346 3.28 -8.06 1.57
N LYS A 347 4.40 -8.56 2.16
CA LYS A 347 4.40 -9.77 2.99
C LYS A 347 3.48 -9.70 4.22
N GLN A 348 3.49 -8.58 4.95
CA GLN A 348 2.64 -8.34 6.12
C GLN A 348 1.77 -7.07 5.95
N LEU A 349 1.30 -6.83 4.74
CA LEU A 349 0.56 -5.61 4.38
C LEU A 349 -0.67 -5.42 5.25
N ALA A 350 -1.46 -6.47 5.54
CA ALA A 350 -2.65 -6.36 6.37
C ALA A 350 -2.32 -5.94 7.81
N ALA A 351 -1.23 -6.47 8.37
CA ALA A 351 -0.80 -6.12 9.72
C ALA A 351 -0.27 -4.68 9.80
N ILE A 352 0.53 -4.25 8.83
CA ILE A 352 1.04 -2.87 8.76
C ILE A 352 -0.10 -1.89 8.52
N HIS A 353 -1.00 -2.20 7.58
CA HIS A 353 -2.16 -1.38 7.28
C HIS A 353 -3.10 -1.26 8.48
N GLY A 354 -3.35 -2.36 9.19
CA GLY A 354 -4.14 -2.34 10.40
C GLY A 354 -3.57 -1.38 11.46
N ASN A 355 -2.26 -1.42 11.68
CA ASN A 355 -1.60 -0.46 12.58
C ASN A 355 -1.72 1.00 12.10
N ILE A 356 -1.63 1.26 10.79
CA ILE A 356 -1.84 2.60 10.22
C ILE A 356 -3.29 3.07 10.44
N LEU A 357 -4.29 2.18 10.39
CA LEU A 357 -5.70 2.53 10.58
C LEU A 357 -6.04 2.99 12.01
N THR A 358 -5.13 2.83 12.98
CA THR A 358 -5.27 3.50 14.29
C THR A 358 -5.31 5.02 14.15
N ALA A 359 -4.72 5.59 13.08
CA ALA A 359 -4.87 7.00 12.73
C ALA A 359 -6.35 7.37 12.45
N TRP A 360 -7.09 6.48 11.78
CA TRP A 360 -8.52 6.70 11.54
C TRP A 360 -9.33 6.62 12.84
N ALA A 361 -9.03 5.66 13.71
CA ALA A 361 -9.68 5.57 15.02
C ALA A 361 -9.48 6.87 15.84
N ALA A 362 -8.24 7.35 15.92
CA ALA A 362 -7.92 8.60 16.60
C ALA A 362 -8.61 9.81 15.95
N ALA A 363 -8.59 9.90 14.63
CA ALA A 363 -9.22 10.97 13.86
C ALA A 363 -10.75 11.02 14.05
N GLY A 364 -11.41 9.85 14.09
CA GLY A 364 -12.85 9.72 14.29
C GLY A 364 -13.32 10.21 15.67
N LEU A 365 -12.44 10.16 16.66
CA LEU A 365 -12.71 10.74 17.98
C LEU A 365 -12.36 12.24 18.01
N THR A 366 -11.18 12.62 17.51
CA THR A 366 -10.66 14.00 17.70
C THR A 366 -11.29 15.02 16.75
N GLY A 367 -11.52 14.67 15.47
CA GLY A 367 -11.98 15.60 14.45
C GLY A 367 -13.37 16.20 14.73
N PRO A 368 -14.42 15.38 14.82
CA PRO A 368 -15.77 15.84 15.12
C PRO A 368 -15.89 16.57 16.46
N MET A 369 -15.23 16.05 17.50
CA MET A 369 -15.24 16.68 18.82
C MET A 369 -14.60 18.06 18.80
N PHE A 370 -13.48 18.23 18.09
CA PHE A 370 -12.82 19.52 17.94
C PHE A 370 -13.70 20.51 17.18
N ALA A 371 -14.32 20.10 16.08
CA ALA A 371 -15.21 20.96 15.29
C ALA A 371 -16.44 21.41 16.11
N ALA A 372 -17.05 20.50 16.88
CA ALA A 372 -18.17 20.81 17.76
C ALA A 372 -17.76 21.78 18.87
N TRP A 373 -16.63 21.53 19.53
CA TRP A 373 -16.11 22.39 20.59
C TRP A 373 -15.83 23.81 20.11
N VAL A 374 -15.18 23.97 18.96
CA VAL A 374 -14.92 25.32 18.39
C VAL A 374 -16.22 26.01 18.07
N ARG A 375 -17.20 25.32 17.47
CA ARG A 375 -18.50 25.93 17.17
C ARG A 375 -19.24 26.37 18.43
N GLU A 376 -19.27 25.56 19.48
CA GLU A 376 -19.92 25.89 20.76
C GLU A 376 -19.26 27.08 21.43
N THR A 377 -17.94 27.20 21.38
CA THR A 377 -17.19 28.26 22.05
C THR A 377 -17.14 29.56 21.28
N THR A 378 -17.10 29.51 19.93
CA THR A 378 -16.91 30.70 19.06
C THR A 378 -18.15 31.09 18.27
N GLY A 379 -19.19 30.25 18.25
CA GLY A 379 -20.40 30.49 17.47
C GLY A 379 -20.25 30.26 15.96
N ASN A 380 -19.08 29.85 15.48
CA ASN A 380 -18.81 29.66 14.04
C ASN A 380 -17.75 28.59 13.78
N TYR A 381 -17.50 28.28 12.48
CA TYR A 381 -16.52 27.27 12.07
C TYR A 381 -15.14 27.83 11.66
N SER A 382 -14.95 29.17 11.67
CA SER A 382 -13.72 29.80 11.14
C SER A 382 -12.47 29.35 11.88
N GLY A 383 -12.56 29.18 13.21
CA GLY A 383 -11.45 28.64 14.01
C GLY A 383 -11.06 27.22 13.61
N THR A 384 -12.05 26.35 13.40
CA THR A 384 -11.83 24.97 12.94
C THR A 384 -11.11 24.96 11.58
N LEU A 385 -11.59 25.73 10.61
CA LEU A 385 -11.02 25.79 9.27
C LEU A 385 -9.60 26.37 9.28
N SER A 386 -9.32 27.36 10.13
CA SER A 386 -7.98 27.94 10.30
C SER A 386 -6.98 26.90 10.87
N VAL A 387 -7.40 26.11 11.84
CA VAL A 387 -6.57 25.01 12.37
C VAL A 387 -6.32 23.95 11.30
N PHE A 388 -7.30 23.64 10.45
CA PHE A 388 -7.11 22.70 9.36
C PHE A 388 -6.10 23.20 8.32
N VAL A 389 -6.09 24.50 8.01
CA VAL A 389 -5.04 25.11 7.17
C VAL A 389 -3.66 24.88 7.78
N ALA A 390 -3.50 25.13 9.09
CA ALA A 390 -2.21 24.89 9.77
C ALA A 390 -1.81 23.41 9.77
N LEU A 391 -2.78 22.50 9.99
CA LEU A 391 -2.53 21.06 9.92
C LEU A 391 -2.10 20.61 8.51
N PHE A 392 -2.70 21.15 7.45
CA PHE A 392 -2.29 20.80 6.09
C PHE A 392 -0.95 21.42 5.70
N ALA A 393 -0.61 22.60 6.22
CA ALA A 393 0.75 23.15 6.10
C ALA A 393 1.78 22.22 6.77
N ALA A 394 1.50 21.71 7.97
CA ALA A 394 2.33 20.72 8.63
C ALA A 394 2.38 19.40 7.84
N ALA A 395 1.27 18.92 7.31
CA ALA A 395 1.21 17.70 6.49
C ALA A 395 2.04 17.82 5.20
N LEU A 396 2.11 19.00 4.59
CA LEU A 396 3.02 19.26 3.47
C LEU A 396 4.47 19.04 3.86
N VAL A 397 4.91 19.56 5.02
CA VAL A 397 6.26 19.31 5.52
C VAL A 397 6.50 17.80 5.70
N VAL A 398 5.56 17.09 6.32
CA VAL A 398 5.64 15.64 6.50
C VAL A 398 5.73 14.91 5.15
N SER A 399 5.01 15.38 4.11
CA SER A 399 5.08 14.80 2.78
C SER A 399 6.45 14.94 2.11
N PHE A 400 7.24 15.92 2.49
CA PHE A 400 8.65 16.04 2.07
C PHE A 400 9.57 15.18 2.92
N LEU A 401 9.36 15.11 4.23
CA LEU A 401 10.16 14.29 5.14
C LEU A 401 10.10 12.81 4.79
N ILE A 402 8.92 12.28 4.44
CA ILE A 402 8.80 10.88 4.04
C ILE A 402 9.61 10.56 2.77
N ARG A 403 9.80 11.52 1.87
CA ARG A 403 10.65 11.37 0.68
C ARG A 403 12.15 11.36 1.01
N LEU A 404 12.56 12.15 1.97
CA LEU A 404 13.94 12.19 2.42
C LEU A 404 14.31 10.87 3.12
N ASP A 405 13.41 10.35 3.96
CA ASP A 405 13.55 9.05 4.59
C ASP A 405 13.41 7.88 3.58
N SER A 406 12.77 8.09 2.43
CA SER A 406 12.62 7.09 1.37
C SER A 406 13.89 6.88 0.55
N ARG A 407 14.87 7.76 0.67
CA ARG A 407 16.22 7.43 0.24
C ARG A 407 16.73 6.39 1.24
N PRO A 408 17.16 5.19 0.78
CA PRO A 408 17.76 4.24 1.69
C PRO A 408 18.90 4.99 2.40
N SER A 409 18.78 5.14 3.71
CA SER A 409 19.91 5.46 4.56
C SER A 409 20.79 4.22 4.54
N VAL A 410 21.51 4.05 3.44
CA VAL A 410 22.69 3.24 3.45
C VAL A 410 23.66 4.07 4.27
N ALA A 411 23.75 3.75 5.57
CA ALA A 411 24.98 4.08 6.27
C ALA A 411 26.09 3.59 5.31
N PRO A 412 27.04 4.46 4.91
CA PRO A 412 28.10 4.03 4.01
C PRO A 412 28.65 2.76 4.64
N ALA A 413 28.47 1.62 3.95
CA ALA A 413 29.13 0.38 4.33
C ALA A 413 30.58 0.81 4.56
N SER A 414 31.12 0.52 5.74
CA SER A 414 32.49 0.91 6.08
C SER A 414 33.36 0.48 4.89
N ARG A 415 33.71 1.47 4.06
CA ARG A 415 34.55 1.28 2.90
C ARG A 415 35.91 0.89 3.42
N THR A 416 36.11 -0.37 3.65
CA THR A 416 37.45 -0.93 3.76
C THR A 416 37.93 -1.07 2.31
N SER A 417 38.30 0.06 1.70
CA SER A 417 39.07 0.05 0.46
C SER A 417 40.41 -0.57 0.80
N LEU A 418 40.59 -1.81 0.47
CA LEU A 418 41.92 -2.39 0.40
C LEU A 418 42.65 -1.68 -0.75
N GLN A 419 43.81 -1.07 -0.44
CA GLN A 419 44.56 -0.28 -1.42
C GLN A 419 44.91 -1.07 -2.67
N PRO A 420 44.89 -0.45 -3.87
CA PRO A 420 45.11 -1.14 -5.11
C PRO A 420 46.57 -1.53 -5.25
N ALA A 421 46.82 -2.82 -5.29
CA ALA A 421 48.06 -3.37 -5.83
C ALA A 421 47.77 -3.88 -7.25
N GLY A 422 48.20 -3.13 -8.28
CA GLY A 422 48.21 -3.59 -9.67
C GLY A 422 46.87 -3.69 -10.35
N GLY A 423 46.18 -2.56 -10.69
CA GLY A 423 45.05 -2.53 -11.65
C GLY A 423 43.77 -3.26 -11.24
N LYS A 424 43.64 -3.68 -9.99
CA LYS A 424 42.48 -4.40 -9.43
C LYS A 424 41.80 -3.53 -8.39
N GLU A 425 40.52 -3.22 -8.58
CA GLU A 425 39.71 -2.63 -7.52
C GLU A 425 38.82 -3.69 -6.89
N GLU A 426 38.86 -3.81 -5.56
CA GLU A 426 38.15 -4.80 -4.77
C GLU A 426 37.38 -4.14 -3.64
N ILE A 427 36.08 -4.45 -3.50
CA ILE A 427 35.21 -3.92 -2.45
C ILE A 427 34.45 -5.08 -1.80
N ALA A 428 34.40 -5.08 -0.48
CA ALA A 428 33.59 -6.00 0.30
C ALA A 428 32.19 -5.43 0.52
N PHE A 429 31.18 -6.26 0.28
CA PHE A 429 29.78 -5.93 0.53
C PHE A 429 29.15 -6.98 1.46
N PRO A 430 28.31 -6.57 2.40
CA PRO A 430 27.52 -7.53 3.17
C PRO A 430 26.54 -8.27 2.24
N ALA A 431 26.37 -9.59 2.42
CA ALA A 431 25.46 -10.42 1.63
C ALA A 431 23.99 -10.09 1.92
N ARG A 432 23.58 -8.87 1.59
CA ARG A 432 22.26 -8.31 1.73
C ARG A 432 21.84 -7.65 0.44
N ILE A 433 20.63 -7.88 0.00
CA ILE A 433 20.08 -7.30 -1.23
C ILE A 433 20.10 -5.76 -1.22
N ALA A 434 20.09 -5.15 -0.03
CA ALA A 434 20.20 -3.68 0.12
C ALA A 434 21.43 -3.05 -0.53
N VAL A 435 22.51 -3.79 -0.72
CA VAL A 435 23.76 -3.29 -1.35
C VAL A 435 23.74 -3.37 -2.87
N LEU A 436 22.70 -3.96 -3.45
CA LEU A 436 22.60 -4.22 -4.89
C LEU A 436 22.83 -2.95 -5.72
N ARG A 437 22.26 -1.83 -5.29
CA ARG A 437 22.43 -0.55 -5.98
C ARG A 437 23.88 -0.07 -5.98
N GLU A 438 24.58 -0.19 -4.86
CA GLU A 438 25.99 0.20 -4.76
C GLU A 438 26.86 -0.68 -5.63
N VAL A 439 26.56 -1.98 -5.66
CA VAL A 439 27.22 -2.95 -6.55
C VAL A 439 26.99 -2.56 -8.00
N MET A 440 25.74 -2.24 -8.39
CA MET A 440 25.40 -1.82 -9.75
C MET A 440 26.10 -0.51 -10.16
N ASP A 441 26.13 0.47 -9.27
CA ASP A 441 26.81 1.75 -9.50
C ASP A 441 28.32 1.56 -9.67
N PHE A 442 28.93 0.70 -8.85
CA PHE A 442 30.34 0.34 -8.94
C PHE A 442 30.69 -0.34 -10.26
N VAL A 443 29.92 -1.37 -10.64
CA VAL A 443 30.10 -2.09 -11.91
C VAL A 443 29.91 -1.15 -13.11
N ALA A 444 28.89 -0.31 -13.10
CA ALA A 444 28.64 0.66 -14.16
C ALA A 444 29.78 1.66 -14.30
N ALA A 445 30.38 2.13 -13.19
CA ALA A 445 31.52 3.03 -13.23
C ALA A 445 32.73 2.41 -13.92
N HIS A 446 33.01 1.13 -13.65
CA HIS A 446 34.09 0.38 -14.30
C HIS A 446 33.81 0.08 -15.77
N ALA A 447 32.57 -0.29 -16.10
CA ALA A 447 32.16 -0.54 -17.48
C ALA A 447 32.25 0.74 -18.35
N ARG A 448 31.91 1.92 -17.77
CA ARG A 448 32.13 3.22 -18.43
C ARG A 448 33.61 3.57 -18.58
N LYS A 449 34.47 3.28 -17.59
CA LYS A 449 35.93 3.43 -17.72
C LYS A 449 36.49 2.56 -18.87
N ALA A 450 35.90 1.37 -19.07
CA ALA A 450 36.21 0.47 -20.17
C ALA A 450 35.58 0.91 -21.52
N LYS A 451 34.90 2.07 -21.58
CA LYS A 451 34.22 2.64 -22.78
C LYS A 451 33.19 1.70 -23.42
N LEU A 452 32.53 0.87 -22.64
CA LEU A 452 31.45 0.02 -23.11
C LEU A 452 30.18 0.84 -23.38
N PRO A 453 29.37 0.46 -24.41
CA PRO A 453 28.11 1.15 -24.71
C PRO A 453 27.07 0.93 -23.60
N ASP A 454 26.13 1.88 -23.42
CA ASP A 454 25.12 1.82 -22.35
C ASP A 454 24.25 0.55 -22.39
N SER A 455 23.98 0.01 -23.58
CA SER A 455 23.27 -1.27 -23.72
C SER A 455 24.04 -2.41 -23.08
N LYS A 456 25.37 -2.49 -23.29
CA LYS A 456 26.22 -3.53 -22.71
C LYS A 456 26.41 -3.33 -21.21
N ILE A 457 26.49 -2.07 -20.75
CA ILE A 457 26.52 -1.75 -19.32
C ILE A 457 25.26 -2.30 -18.63
N SER A 458 24.09 -2.12 -19.22
CA SER A 458 22.82 -2.62 -18.70
C SER A 458 22.76 -4.16 -18.66
N GLU A 459 23.32 -4.82 -19.67
CA GLU A 459 23.43 -6.29 -19.69
C GLU A 459 24.33 -6.81 -18.56
N ILE A 460 25.50 -6.18 -18.37
CA ILE A 460 26.44 -6.52 -17.31
C ILE A 460 25.81 -6.32 -15.93
N GLN A 461 25.14 -5.18 -15.73
CA GLN A 461 24.45 -4.89 -14.48
C GLN A 461 23.42 -5.98 -14.17
N LEU A 462 22.62 -6.40 -15.14
CA LEU A 462 21.62 -7.44 -14.94
C LEU A 462 22.26 -8.82 -14.62
N ALA A 463 23.38 -9.14 -15.27
CA ALA A 463 24.11 -10.40 -14.97
C ALA A 463 24.69 -10.40 -13.55
N VAL A 464 25.25 -9.28 -13.11
CA VAL A 464 25.78 -9.10 -11.74
C VAL A 464 24.65 -9.10 -10.72
N GLU A 465 23.51 -8.49 -11.03
CA GLU A 465 22.33 -8.49 -10.19
C GLU A 465 21.85 -9.91 -9.87
N GLU A 466 21.72 -10.75 -10.88
CA GLU A 466 21.32 -12.15 -10.70
C GLU A 466 22.35 -12.94 -9.88
N ALA A 467 23.63 -12.69 -10.07
CA ALA A 467 24.70 -13.34 -9.29
C ALA A 467 24.65 -12.92 -7.81
N VAL A 468 24.50 -11.63 -7.52
CA VAL A 468 24.37 -11.11 -6.15
C VAL A 468 23.08 -11.60 -5.48
N ALA A 469 21.97 -11.64 -6.22
CA ALA A 469 20.71 -12.17 -5.71
C ALA A 469 20.82 -13.64 -5.31
N ASN A 470 21.55 -14.44 -6.09
CA ASN A 470 21.83 -15.85 -5.75
C ASN A 470 22.71 -15.97 -4.49
N ILE A 471 23.74 -15.13 -4.34
CA ILE A 471 24.57 -15.12 -3.12
C ILE A 471 23.71 -14.75 -1.91
N CYS A 472 22.92 -13.68 -1.98
CA CYS A 472 22.08 -13.22 -0.88
C CYS A 472 20.94 -14.18 -0.52
N GLY A 473 20.37 -14.87 -1.51
CA GLY A 473 19.21 -15.74 -1.31
C GLY A 473 19.52 -17.18 -0.96
N HIS A 474 20.66 -17.70 -1.41
CA HIS A 474 20.96 -19.14 -1.32
C HIS A 474 22.29 -19.49 -0.66
N ALA A 475 23.30 -18.61 -0.73
CA ALA A 475 24.63 -18.95 -0.23
C ALA A 475 24.68 -19.13 1.29
N TYR A 476 23.78 -18.46 2.03
CA TYR A 476 23.76 -18.39 3.51
C TYR A 476 22.40 -18.78 4.12
N ALA A 477 21.54 -19.51 3.40
CA ALA A 477 20.15 -19.78 3.81
C ALA A 477 19.99 -20.56 5.13
N GLU A 478 20.96 -21.41 5.51
CA GLU A 478 20.90 -22.21 6.74
C GLU A 478 21.43 -21.47 7.98
N GLU A 479 22.35 -20.50 7.85
CA GLU A 479 22.88 -19.76 8.99
C GLU A 479 21.89 -18.72 9.56
N THR A 480 20.90 -18.29 8.78
CA THR A 480 19.89 -17.29 9.21
C THR A 480 18.84 -17.88 10.16
N ALA A 481 18.71 -19.20 10.24
CA ALA A 481 17.70 -19.87 11.06
C ALA A 481 18.11 -20.10 12.53
N VAL A 482 19.38 -20.03 12.88
CA VAL A 482 19.89 -20.49 14.20
C VAL A 482 20.29 -19.34 15.14
N ASN A 483 20.51 -18.11 14.71
CA ASN A 483 21.05 -17.02 15.56
C ASN A 483 20.13 -15.81 15.70
N LEU A 484 19.00 -15.98 16.40
CA LEU A 484 18.13 -14.88 16.86
C LEU A 484 18.50 -14.33 18.27
N VAL A 485 19.59 -14.79 18.88
CA VAL A 485 19.97 -14.38 20.25
C VAL A 485 21.48 -14.14 20.34
N SER A 486 22.00 -13.17 19.64
CA SER A 486 23.18 -12.41 20.12
C SER A 486 23.54 -11.31 19.12
N VAL A 487 23.40 -10.08 19.58
CA VAL A 487 23.94 -8.88 18.94
C VAL A 487 25.46 -8.92 19.14
N SER A 488 26.20 -9.33 18.12
CA SER A 488 27.65 -9.12 18.04
C SER A 488 28.01 -8.69 16.63
N TYR A 489 28.59 -7.52 16.55
CA TYR A 489 29.17 -6.88 15.37
C TYR A 489 30.28 -7.77 14.78
N HIS A 490 29.96 -8.55 13.78
CA HIS A 490 30.77 -9.08 12.66
C HIS A 490 29.90 -10.16 11.99
N SER A 491 29.10 -9.77 10.99
CA SER A 491 28.35 -10.76 10.20
C SER A 491 29.34 -11.53 9.33
N LYS A 492 29.44 -12.86 9.52
CA LYS A 492 30.23 -13.78 8.69
C LYS A 492 29.80 -13.88 7.22
N ALA A 493 28.77 -13.14 6.81
CA ALA A 493 28.17 -13.20 5.49
C ALA A 493 28.51 -11.92 4.69
N ASP A 494 29.76 -11.82 4.24
CA ASP A 494 30.20 -10.80 3.30
C ASP A 494 30.62 -11.45 1.99
N PHE A 495 30.39 -10.76 0.86
CA PHE A 495 30.96 -11.15 -0.42
C PHE A 495 31.89 -10.04 -0.93
N LEU A 496 32.88 -10.45 -1.73
CA LEU A 496 33.84 -9.53 -2.35
C LEU A 496 33.48 -9.36 -3.82
N LEU A 497 33.44 -8.13 -4.27
CA LEU A 497 33.34 -7.75 -5.69
C LEU A 497 34.69 -7.22 -6.13
N ARG A 498 35.29 -7.88 -7.13
CA ARG A 498 36.58 -7.52 -7.70
C ARG A 498 36.42 -7.24 -9.18
N VAL A 499 36.88 -6.09 -9.65
CA VAL A 499 36.89 -5.76 -11.07
C VAL A 499 38.32 -5.65 -11.57
N ARG A 500 38.59 -6.32 -12.67
CA ARG A 500 39.89 -6.34 -13.36
C ARG A 500 39.73 -5.81 -14.78
N HIS A 501 40.54 -4.82 -15.12
CA HIS A 501 40.66 -4.30 -16.48
C HIS A 501 41.85 -4.97 -17.15
N GLU A 502 41.60 -5.90 -18.05
CA GLU A 502 42.59 -6.53 -18.89
C GLU A 502 42.62 -5.83 -20.27
N PRO A 503 43.67 -5.97 -21.07
CA PRO A 503 43.76 -5.24 -22.35
C PRO A 503 42.59 -5.49 -23.31
N THR A 504 42.00 -6.68 -23.28
CA THR A 504 40.92 -7.10 -24.18
C THR A 504 39.62 -7.49 -23.46
N THR A 505 39.62 -7.48 -22.13
CA THR A 505 38.46 -7.93 -21.36
C THR A 505 38.28 -7.11 -20.08
N LEU A 506 37.02 -6.96 -19.67
CA LEU A 506 36.60 -6.55 -18.34
C LEU A 506 36.15 -7.80 -17.60
N GLU A 507 36.86 -8.15 -16.51
CA GLU A 507 36.51 -9.28 -15.68
C GLU A 507 35.95 -8.84 -14.32
N ILE A 508 34.80 -9.42 -13.93
CA ILE A 508 34.10 -9.11 -12.69
C ILE A 508 34.00 -10.40 -11.88
N ASP A 509 34.74 -10.49 -10.77
CA ASP A 509 34.69 -11.61 -9.86
C ASP A 509 33.76 -11.32 -8.69
N LEU A 510 32.84 -12.24 -8.41
CA LEU A 510 32.06 -12.31 -7.19
C LEU A 510 32.58 -13.47 -6.34
N LEU A 511 33.04 -13.16 -5.13
CA LEU A 511 33.63 -14.14 -4.21
C LEU A 511 32.77 -14.23 -2.94
N ASP A 512 32.24 -15.39 -2.62
CA ASP A 512 31.46 -15.65 -1.40
C ASP A 512 31.93 -16.91 -0.66
N ARG A 513 31.64 -16.98 0.66
CA ARG A 513 31.97 -18.13 1.52
C ARG A 513 30.79 -19.04 1.80
N GLY A 514 29.71 -18.91 1.03
CA GLY A 514 28.51 -19.73 1.19
C GLY A 514 28.70 -21.19 0.77
N HIS A 515 27.61 -21.93 0.78
CA HIS A 515 27.59 -23.29 0.32
C HIS A 515 28.15 -23.44 -1.10
N ALA A 516 28.85 -24.57 -1.36
CA ALA A 516 29.40 -24.86 -2.69
C ALA A 516 28.25 -25.00 -3.70
N PHE A 517 28.13 -24.06 -4.60
CA PHE A 517 27.12 -24.07 -5.65
C PHE A 517 27.73 -23.64 -6.98
N ASN A 518 27.78 -24.60 -7.92
CA ASN A 518 28.24 -24.28 -9.26
C ASN A 518 27.07 -23.88 -10.17
N PRO A 519 26.87 -22.61 -10.48
CA PRO A 519 25.78 -22.18 -11.34
C PRO A 519 25.90 -22.70 -12.77
N LEU A 520 27.10 -23.11 -13.19
CA LEU A 520 27.32 -23.64 -14.55
C LEU A 520 26.82 -25.09 -14.72
N SER A 521 26.62 -25.83 -13.62
CA SER A 521 26.05 -27.17 -13.65
C SER A 521 24.52 -27.21 -13.77
N ALA A 522 23.85 -26.07 -13.64
CA ALA A 522 22.41 -26.01 -13.78
C ALA A 522 21.98 -26.27 -15.23
N ALA A 523 21.05 -27.21 -15.43
CA ALA A 523 20.47 -27.47 -16.74
C ALA A 523 19.73 -26.21 -17.24
N PRO A 524 19.79 -25.88 -18.54
CA PRO A 524 19.04 -24.79 -19.10
C PRO A 524 17.54 -24.99 -18.83
N PRO A 525 16.77 -23.92 -18.52
CA PRO A 525 15.34 -24.05 -18.32
C PRO A 525 14.72 -24.63 -19.60
N ARG A 526 13.91 -25.69 -19.46
CA ARG A 526 13.11 -26.19 -20.59
C ARG A 526 11.98 -25.18 -20.82
N ILE A 527 12.15 -24.31 -21.80
CA ILE A 527 11.11 -23.42 -22.30
C ILE A 527 10.30 -24.23 -23.30
N ASP A 528 9.29 -24.94 -22.83
CA ASP A 528 8.29 -25.56 -23.71
C ASP A 528 7.15 -24.55 -23.91
N PRO A 529 6.97 -24.00 -25.12
CA PRO A 529 5.91 -23.02 -25.40
C PRO A 529 4.49 -23.56 -25.19
N LEU A 530 4.34 -24.88 -25.05
CA LEU A 530 3.05 -25.57 -24.93
C LEU A 530 2.81 -26.19 -23.55
N SER A 531 3.76 -26.12 -22.61
CA SER A 531 3.58 -26.63 -21.26
C SER A 531 3.28 -25.50 -20.27
N GLU A 532 2.17 -25.63 -19.56
CA GLU A 532 1.81 -24.74 -18.44
C GLU A 532 2.74 -24.85 -17.20
N ASP A 533 3.75 -25.67 -17.27
CA ASP A 533 4.68 -26.00 -16.16
C ASP A 533 6.10 -25.45 -16.43
N THR A 534 6.18 -24.16 -16.72
CA THR A 534 7.47 -23.47 -16.84
C THR A 534 8.03 -23.22 -15.43
N SER A 535 8.81 -24.18 -14.92
CA SER A 535 9.59 -23.93 -13.70
C SER A 535 10.67 -22.89 -14.03
N LEU A 536 10.52 -21.69 -13.51
CA LEU A 536 11.47 -20.56 -13.66
C LEU A 536 12.81 -20.80 -12.92
N LYS A 537 13.01 -21.99 -12.34
CA LYS A 537 14.27 -22.40 -11.71
C LYS A 537 15.35 -22.48 -12.79
N GLY A 538 16.40 -21.69 -12.63
CA GLY A 538 17.54 -21.65 -13.56
C GLY A 538 17.48 -20.55 -14.63
N LEU A 539 16.38 -19.76 -14.70
CA LEU A 539 16.28 -18.66 -15.67
C LEU A 539 17.34 -17.57 -15.42
N GLY A 540 17.64 -17.24 -14.18
CA GLY A 540 18.66 -16.25 -13.83
C GLY A 540 20.06 -16.65 -14.29
N ILE A 541 20.41 -17.92 -14.11
CA ILE A 541 21.70 -18.47 -14.58
C ILE A 541 21.77 -18.47 -16.11
N TYR A 542 20.67 -18.80 -16.78
CA TYR A 542 20.57 -18.74 -18.23
C TYR A 542 20.74 -17.31 -18.76
N LEU A 543 20.13 -16.33 -18.11
CA LEU A 543 20.26 -14.90 -18.44
C LEU A 543 21.70 -14.41 -18.24
N MET A 544 22.36 -14.75 -17.12
CA MET A 544 23.77 -14.41 -16.90
C MET A 544 24.65 -14.90 -18.04
N ARG A 545 24.48 -16.15 -18.48
CA ARG A 545 25.25 -16.73 -19.61
C ARG A 545 25.03 -16.01 -20.94
N ARG A 546 23.87 -15.39 -21.14
CA ARG A 546 23.55 -14.67 -22.38
C ARG A 546 24.00 -13.21 -22.39
N MET A 547 24.21 -12.61 -21.23
CA MET A 547 24.53 -11.20 -21.08
C MET A 547 26.01 -10.90 -21.02
N VAL A 548 26.84 -11.91 -20.75
CA VAL A 548 28.31 -11.81 -20.74
C VAL A 548 28.92 -12.71 -21.80
N ASP A 549 30.15 -12.42 -22.20
CA ASP A 549 30.83 -13.18 -23.25
C ASP A 549 31.38 -14.50 -22.77
N ASP A 550 31.72 -14.62 -21.47
CA ASP A 550 32.11 -15.86 -20.83
C ASP A 550 31.75 -15.84 -19.34
N LEU A 551 31.40 -16.98 -18.78
CA LEU A 551 31.05 -17.15 -17.37
C LEU A 551 31.80 -18.33 -16.80
N ARG A 552 32.65 -18.09 -15.79
CA ARG A 552 33.53 -19.09 -15.19
C ARG A 552 33.20 -19.24 -13.70
N TYR A 553 33.22 -20.48 -13.22
CA TYR A 553 33.08 -20.77 -11.79
C TYR A 553 34.26 -21.65 -11.34
N ARG A 554 34.80 -21.29 -10.15
CA ARG A 554 35.77 -22.13 -9.47
C ARG A 554 35.53 -22.09 -7.96
N ARG A 555 35.89 -23.15 -7.28
CA ARG A 555 35.92 -23.21 -5.83
C ARG A 555 37.37 -23.21 -5.36
N GLU A 556 37.76 -22.23 -4.58
CA GLU A 556 39.08 -22.11 -3.99
C GLU A 556 38.97 -22.28 -2.47
N ARG A 557 39.31 -23.44 -1.92
CA ARG A 557 39.10 -23.80 -0.51
C ARG A 557 37.66 -23.60 -0.10
N ASP A 558 37.38 -22.51 0.67
CA ASP A 558 36.05 -22.20 1.18
C ASP A 558 35.34 -21.08 0.38
N LEU A 559 35.97 -20.60 -0.70
CA LEU A 559 35.45 -19.48 -1.51
C LEU A 559 34.84 -19.98 -2.81
N ASN A 560 33.61 -19.60 -3.08
CA ASN A 560 33.04 -19.64 -4.42
C ASN A 560 33.56 -18.42 -5.19
N VAL A 561 34.05 -18.57 -6.39
CA VAL A 561 34.48 -17.49 -7.27
C VAL A 561 33.73 -17.62 -8.58
N LEU A 562 32.80 -16.69 -8.81
CA LEU A 562 32.08 -16.56 -10.07
C LEU A 562 32.67 -15.38 -10.84
N THR A 563 33.22 -15.65 -12.03
CA THR A 563 33.82 -14.63 -12.90
C THR A 563 32.96 -14.39 -14.12
N LEU A 564 32.55 -13.15 -14.30
CA LEU A 564 31.85 -12.66 -15.50
C LEU A 564 32.91 -11.99 -16.38
N VAL A 565 33.02 -12.39 -17.64
CA VAL A 565 33.99 -11.88 -18.60
C VAL A 565 33.26 -11.16 -19.71
N VAL A 566 33.67 -9.90 -19.98
CA VAL A 566 33.14 -9.06 -21.05
C VAL A 566 34.29 -8.64 -21.95
N ARG A 567 34.19 -8.90 -23.25
CA ARG A 567 35.21 -8.53 -24.23
C ARG A 567 35.11 -7.04 -24.57
N LEU A 568 36.26 -6.40 -24.67
CA LEU A 568 36.41 -5.03 -25.08
C LEU A 568 36.73 -5.01 -26.58
N ASP A 569 35.69 -4.90 -27.44
CA ASP A 569 35.86 -4.85 -28.91
C ASP A 569 36.50 -3.51 -29.32
N ASN A 570 37.78 -3.52 -29.64
CA ASN A 570 38.51 -2.39 -30.23
C ASN A 570 38.22 -2.21 -31.73
N GLU A 571 37.51 -3.12 -32.40
CA GLU A 571 37.44 -3.12 -33.88
C GLU A 571 36.14 -2.56 -34.49
N ARG A 572 35.13 -2.19 -33.70
CA ARG A 572 33.87 -1.64 -34.27
C ARG A 572 33.80 -0.13 -34.41
N SER A 573 34.83 0.61 -34.01
CA SER A 573 34.89 2.09 -34.17
C SER A 573 35.32 2.55 -35.55
N GLU A 574 35.99 1.73 -36.37
CA GLU A 574 36.48 2.13 -37.69
C GLU A 574 35.54 1.79 -38.85
N ALA A 575 34.61 0.85 -38.68
CA ALA A 575 33.67 0.47 -39.76
C ALA A 575 32.47 1.43 -39.93
N ALA A 576 32.20 2.33 -38.98
CA ALA A 576 31.11 3.31 -39.08
C ALA A 576 31.54 4.64 -39.71
N SER A 577 32.82 4.81 -40.06
CA SER A 577 33.37 6.01 -40.68
C SER A 577 33.68 5.86 -42.21
N GLY A 578 33.28 4.76 -42.81
CA GLY A 578 33.47 4.49 -44.25
C GLY A 578 32.52 5.31 -45.12
N LYS A 579 33.07 6.30 -45.73
CA LYS A 579 32.55 7.22 -46.77
C LYS A 579 31.53 6.59 -47.70
N ILE A 580 30.37 7.17 -47.78
CA ILE A 580 29.53 7.13 -48.98
C ILE A 580 30.13 8.15 -49.97
N THR A 581 30.90 7.67 -50.91
CA THR A 581 31.24 8.42 -52.15
C THR A 581 30.09 8.19 -53.12
N VAL A 582 29.34 9.24 -53.38
CA VAL A 582 28.41 9.33 -54.52
C VAL A 582 29.27 9.46 -55.80
N GLY A 583 29.20 8.44 -56.64
CA GLY A 583 29.71 8.46 -57.99
C GLY A 583 28.59 8.75 -58.97
N SER A 584 28.83 9.77 -59.77
CA SER A 584 28.12 10.31 -60.92
C SER A 584 27.17 9.39 -61.69
#